data_911fbe18c73fd7b81aa3b3946e24c001
#
_entry.id   911fbe18c73fd7b81aa3b3946e24c001
#
_cell.length_a   1.000
_cell.length_b   1.000
_cell.length_c   1.000
_cell.angle_alpha   90.00
_cell.angle_beta   90.00
_cell.angle_gamma   90.00
#
_symmetry.space_group_name_H-M   'P 1'
#
loop_
_entity.id
_entity.type
_entity.pdbx_description
1 polymer ?
#
loop_
_entity_poly.entity_id
_entity_poly.type
_entity_poly.pdbx_seq_one_letter_code
_entity_poly.pdbx_strand_id
1 'polypeptide(L)'
;MATNTPPAPDWNPRSQAVQQDQIAAYDRLREHQPVAHSELLHWSVFAHADVLRILNDPARFSSVVSRHVAVPNGMDPPEHTVYRRLIEPYFSLERVEAFRPVCQQIATELL
;
A
#
# COMPACT_ATOMS: atom_id res chain seq x y z
N MET A 1 -21.33 -1.53 28.51
CA MET A 1 -20.15 -1.84 27.70
C MET A 1 -20.63 -2.23 26.31
N ALA A 2 -20.39 -1.41 25.32
CA ALA A 2 -20.74 -1.75 23.94
C ALA A 2 -19.85 -2.92 23.51
N THR A 3 -20.44 -4.06 23.17
CA THR A 3 -19.74 -5.19 22.57
C THR A 3 -19.24 -4.74 21.21
N ASN A 4 -17.95 -4.50 21.09
CA ASN A 4 -17.30 -4.13 19.83
C ASN A 4 -17.19 -5.39 18.95
N THR A 5 -18.35 -5.89 18.50
CA THR A 5 -18.39 -6.99 17.54
C THR A 5 -17.84 -6.43 16.20
N PRO A 6 -16.82 -7.04 15.62
CA PRO A 6 -16.32 -6.59 14.32
C PRO A 6 -17.44 -6.67 13.28
N PRO A 7 -17.49 -5.73 12.34
CA PRO A 7 -18.50 -5.76 11.28
C PRO A 7 -18.35 -7.05 10.44
N ALA A 8 -19.46 -7.53 9.89
CA ALA A 8 -19.41 -8.63 8.94
C ALA A 8 -18.50 -8.26 7.76
N PRO A 9 -17.76 -9.21 7.16
CA PRO A 9 -16.90 -8.90 6.03
C PRO A 9 -17.73 -8.54 4.80
N ASP A 10 -17.33 -7.46 4.13
CA ASP A 10 -17.96 -6.97 2.91
C ASP A 10 -17.44 -7.71 1.68
N TRP A 11 -16.23 -8.22 1.76
CA TRP A 11 -15.57 -8.92 0.67
C TRP A 11 -14.47 -9.89 1.17
N ASN A 12 -14.08 -10.82 0.30
CA ASN A 12 -12.98 -11.74 0.58
C ASN A 12 -11.91 -11.63 -0.52
N PRO A 13 -10.72 -11.03 -0.21
CA PRO A 13 -9.63 -10.87 -1.17
C PRO A 13 -9.06 -12.21 -1.67
N ARG A 14 -9.27 -13.32 -0.95
CA ARG A 14 -8.83 -14.67 -1.32
C ARG A 14 -9.90 -15.49 -2.05
N SER A 15 -11.08 -14.93 -2.29
CA SER A 15 -12.10 -15.65 -3.05
C SER A 15 -11.63 -15.93 -4.48
N GLN A 16 -12.04 -17.05 -5.04
CA GLN A 16 -11.68 -17.42 -6.41
C GLN A 16 -12.09 -16.32 -7.41
N ALA A 17 -13.24 -15.73 -7.26
CA ALA A 17 -13.73 -14.66 -8.14
C ALA A 17 -12.81 -13.44 -8.12
N VAL A 18 -12.31 -13.03 -6.95
CA VAL A 18 -11.35 -11.91 -6.84
C VAL A 18 -10.00 -12.29 -7.43
N GLN A 19 -9.51 -13.50 -7.16
CA GLN A 19 -8.21 -13.94 -7.67
C GLN A 19 -8.18 -14.12 -9.19
N GLN A 20 -9.29 -14.46 -9.81
CA GLN A 20 -9.41 -14.59 -11.26
C GLN A 20 -9.40 -13.24 -11.99
N ASP A 21 -10.01 -12.21 -11.40
CA ASP A 21 -10.05 -10.87 -11.98
C ASP A 21 -10.06 -9.81 -10.86
N GLN A 22 -8.85 -9.50 -10.37
CA GLN A 22 -8.66 -8.50 -9.31
C GLN A 22 -9.05 -7.10 -9.76
N ILE A 23 -8.81 -6.76 -11.02
CA ILE A 23 -9.11 -5.41 -11.55
C ILE A 23 -10.61 -5.18 -11.50
N ALA A 24 -11.41 -6.08 -12.09
CA ALA A 24 -12.87 -5.95 -12.08
C ALA A 24 -13.45 -6.00 -10.65
N ALA A 25 -12.86 -6.78 -9.75
CA ALA A 25 -13.28 -6.83 -8.35
C ALA A 25 -13.04 -5.48 -7.64
N TYR A 26 -11.87 -4.87 -7.83
CA TYR A 26 -11.53 -3.57 -7.23
C TYR A 26 -12.32 -2.42 -7.86
N ASP A 27 -12.62 -2.48 -9.16
CA ASP A 27 -13.47 -1.50 -9.83
C ASP A 27 -14.88 -1.51 -9.24
N ARG A 28 -15.48 -2.68 -9.06
CA ARG A 28 -16.79 -2.80 -8.40
C ARG A 28 -16.79 -2.26 -6.97
N LEU A 29 -15.74 -2.56 -6.18
CA LEU A 29 -15.62 -2.03 -4.82
C LEU A 29 -15.47 -0.51 -4.84
N ARG A 30 -14.66 0.03 -5.76
CA ARG A 30 -14.48 1.47 -5.91
C ARG A 30 -15.79 2.20 -6.22
N GLU A 31 -16.64 1.61 -7.06
CA GLU A 31 -17.91 2.20 -7.47
C GLU A 31 -19.00 2.09 -6.42
N HIS A 32 -19.09 0.96 -5.72
CA HIS A 32 -20.24 0.65 -4.88
C HIS A 32 -19.94 0.65 -3.38
N GLN A 33 -18.70 0.38 -3.00
CA GLN A 33 -18.28 0.26 -1.61
C GLN A 33 -16.81 0.67 -1.43
N PRO A 34 -16.51 1.97 -1.59
CA PRO A 34 -15.12 2.46 -1.63
C PRO A 34 -14.34 2.27 -0.32
N VAL A 35 -15.04 1.98 0.77
CA VAL A 35 -14.45 1.53 2.05
C VAL A 35 -15.09 0.21 2.40
N ALA A 36 -14.30 -0.87 2.44
CA ALA A 36 -14.80 -2.22 2.66
C ALA A 36 -13.98 -2.96 3.72
N HIS A 37 -14.65 -3.82 4.49
CA HIS A 37 -14.04 -4.65 5.51
C HIS A 37 -13.84 -6.08 5.02
N SER A 38 -12.69 -6.68 5.35
CA SER A 38 -12.44 -8.12 5.18
C SER A 38 -11.81 -8.71 6.43
N GLU A 39 -11.97 -10.01 6.66
CA GLU A 39 -11.32 -10.68 7.77
C GLU A 39 -9.80 -10.66 7.66
N LEU A 40 -9.27 -10.69 6.43
CA LEU A 40 -7.83 -10.76 6.16
C LEU A 40 -7.14 -9.40 6.24
N LEU A 41 -7.69 -8.39 5.57
CA LEU A 41 -7.05 -7.07 5.40
C LEU A 41 -7.67 -6.02 6.32
N HIS A 42 -8.68 -6.37 7.12
CA HIS A 42 -9.48 -5.45 7.90
C HIS A 42 -10.10 -4.39 6.99
N TRP A 43 -9.81 -3.13 7.18
CA TRP A 43 -10.35 -2.04 6.37
C TRP A 43 -9.50 -1.80 5.13
N SER A 44 -10.13 -1.77 3.98
CA SER A 44 -9.53 -1.44 2.68
C SER A 44 -10.22 -0.24 2.07
N VAL A 45 -9.44 0.64 1.43
CA VAL A 45 -9.93 1.87 0.80
C VAL A 45 -9.58 1.83 -0.68
N PHE A 46 -10.59 2.00 -1.54
CA PHE A 46 -10.47 1.85 -2.99
C PHE A 46 -10.56 3.16 -3.76
N ALA A 47 -11.13 4.23 -3.19
CA ALA A 47 -11.22 5.52 -3.84
C ALA A 47 -9.89 6.29 -3.74
N HIS A 48 -9.36 6.77 -4.87
CA HIS A 48 -8.07 7.48 -4.95
C HIS A 48 -8.00 8.68 -4.00
N ALA A 49 -9.06 9.50 -3.99
CA ALA A 49 -9.10 10.69 -3.13
C ALA A 49 -9.00 10.34 -1.63
N ASP A 50 -9.64 9.24 -1.20
CA ASP A 50 -9.58 8.79 0.18
C ASP A 50 -8.22 8.18 0.53
N VAL A 51 -7.62 7.44 -0.40
CA VAL A 51 -6.24 6.93 -0.25
C VAL A 51 -5.26 8.08 -0.06
N LEU A 52 -5.32 9.12 -0.89
CA LEU A 52 -4.45 10.30 -0.74
C LEU A 52 -4.68 11.02 0.60
N ARG A 53 -5.93 11.15 1.04
CA ARG A 53 -6.25 11.76 2.34
C ARG A 53 -5.65 10.98 3.50
N ILE A 54 -5.74 9.64 3.45
CA ILE A 54 -5.16 8.76 4.48
C ILE A 54 -3.63 8.85 4.49
N LEU A 55 -2.99 8.77 3.33
CA LEU A 55 -1.53 8.83 3.21
C LEU A 55 -0.94 10.18 3.68
N ASN A 56 -1.71 11.27 3.60
CA ASN A 56 -1.29 12.59 4.04
C ASN A 56 -1.66 12.92 5.50
N ASP A 57 -2.21 11.98 6.25
CA ASP A 57 -2.62 12.17 7.64
C ASP A 57 -1.98 11.12 8.58
N PRO A 58 -0.67 11.18 8.79
CA PRO A 58 0.03 10.23 9.67
C PRO A 58 -0.37 10.35 11.14
N ALA A 59 -1.01 11.47 11.53
CA ALA A 59 -1.51 11.64 12.89
C ALA A 59 -2.70 10.75 13.22
N ARG A 60 -3.51 10.38 12.21
CA ARG A 60 -4.66 9.46 12.35
C ARG A 60 -4.38 8.07 11.79
N PHE A 61 -3.54 7.97 10.77
CA PHE A 61 -3.25 6.75 10.04
C PHE A 61 -1.74 6.48 10.05
N SER A 62 -1.31 5.74 11.06
CA SER A 62 0.10 5.41 11.28
C SER A 62 0.59 4.34 10.31
N SER A 63 1.84 4.47 9.85
CA SER A 63 2.57 3.43 9.12
C SER A 63 3.21 2.38 10.05
N VAL A 64 3.16 2.59 11.37
CA VAL A 64 3.72 1.67 12.37
C VAL A 64 2.73 0.53 12.63
N VAL A 65 2.70 -0.45 11.73
CA VAL A 65 1.74 -1.57 11.76
C VAL A 65 2.33 -2.86 12.33
N SER A 66 3.63 -2.89 12.63
CA SER A 66 4.34 -4.08 13.06
C SER A 66 5.26 -3.80 14.24
N ARG A 67 5.53 -4.83 15.05
CA ARG A 67 6.58 -4.78 16.08
C ARG A 67 8.00 -4.80 15.50
N HIS A 68 8.14 -5.20 14.24
CA HIS A 68 9.42 -5.16 13.53
C HIS A 68 9.58 -3.79 12.88
N VAL A 69 10.70 -3.15 13.16
CA VAL A 69 11.02 -1.84 12.58
C VAL A 69 11.37 -2.04 11.10
N ALA A 70 10.50 -1.54 10.22
CA ALA A 70 10.76 -1.48 8.78
C ALA A 70 11.18 -0.06 8.41
N VAL A 71 12.48 0.18 8.26
CA VAL A 71 13.04 1.51 7.96
C VAL A 71 13.07 1.74 6.46
N PRO A 72 12.53 2.84 5.95
CA PRO A 72 11.71 3.86 6.61
C PRO A 72 10.21 3.55 6.59
N ASN A 73 9.77 2.50 5.89
CA ASN A 73 8.38 2.27 5.47
C ASN A 73 7.40 2.04 6.63
N GLY A 74 7.88 1.50 7.73
CA GLY A 74 7.08 1.27 8.94
C GLY A 74 7.31 2.34 10.00
N MET A 75 7.56 3.57 9.59
CA MET A 75 7.80 4.71 10.47
C MET A 75 6.88 5.88 10.14
N ASP A 76 6.58 6.69 11.12
CA ASP A 76 5.87 7.96 10.95
C ASP A 76 6.84 9.16 11.05
N PRO A 77 6.47 10.35 10.55
CA PRO A 77 7.21 11.56 10.83
C PRO A 77 7.26 11.87 12.35
N PRO A 78 8.38 12.41 12.88
CA PRO A 78 9.54 12.96 12.14
C PRO A 78 10.59 11.93 11.73
N GLU A 79 10.64 10.76 12.37
CA GLU A 79 11.68 9.73 12.14
C GLU A 79 11.71 9.27 10.69
N HIS A 80 10.55 8.97 10.10
CA HIS A 80 10.43 8.62 8.68
C HIS A 80 11.16 9.62 7.79
N THR A 81 10.98 10.92 8.03
CA THR A 81 11.58 11.99 7.22
C THR A 81 13.10 11.97 7.26
N VAL A 82 13.68 11.67 8.43
CA VAL A 82 15.15 11.58 8.59
C VAL A 82 15.71 10.44 7.74
N TYR A 83 15.16 9.25 7.89
CA TYR A 83 15.64 8.07 7.13
C TYR A 83 15.34 8.18 5.63
N ARG A 84 14.19 8.75 5.26
CA ARG A 84 13.84 8.97 3.85
C ARG A 84 14.86 9.86 3.15
N ARG A 85 15.28 10.96 3.77
CA ARG A 85 16.31 11.86 3.22
C ARG A 85 17.68 11.18 3.00
N LEU A 86 18.01 10.16 3.79
CA LEU A 86 19.26 9.42 3.61
C LEU A 86 19.24 8.55 2.35
N ILE A 87 18.09 8.01 1.99
CA ILE A 87 17.98 7.09 0.85
C ILE A 87 17.53 7.77 -0.44
N GLU A 88 16.83 8.91 -0.39
CA GLU A 88 16.33 9.64 -1.56
C GLU A 88 17.39 9.89 -2.66
N PRO A 89 18.64 10.31 -2.34
CA PRO A 89 19.66 10.55 -3.37
C PRO A 89 19.99 9.31 -4.21
N TYR A 90 19.76 8.11 -3.68
CA TYR A 90 20.01 6.86 -4.42
C TYR A 90 18.91 6.54 -5.43
N PHE A 91 17.75 7.19 -5.31
CA PHE A 91 16.58 7.05 -6.18
C PHE A 91 16.33 8.31 -7.01
N SER A 92 17.32 9.20 -7.16
CA SER A 92 17.21 10.35 -8.04
C SER A 92 16.98 9.90 -9.49
N LEU A 93 16.26 10.72 -10.26
CA LEU A 93 15.99 10.42 -11.68
C LEU A 93 17.29 10.13 -12.45
N GLU A 94 18.34 10.93 -12.23
CA GLU A 94 19.64 10.74 -12.86
C GLU A 94 20.23 9.34 -12.58
N ARG A 95 20.19 8.88 -11.34
CA ARG A 95 20.70 7.55 -10.97
C ARG A 95 19.85 6.42 -11.54
N VAL A 96 18.54 6.57 -11.51
CA VAL A 96 17.61 5.58 -12.08
C VAL A 96 17.81 5.47 -13.59
N GLU A 97 17.93 6.59 -14.30
CA GLU A 97 18.20 6.59 -15.75
C GLU A 97 19.59 6.00 -16.09
N ALA A 98 20.61 6.28 -15.29
CA ALA A 98 21.92 5.66 -15.47
C ALA A 98 21.91 4.14 -15.24
N PHE A 99 21.00 3.62 -14.42
CA PHE A 99 20.87 2.20 -14.16
C PHE A 99 19.98 1.46 -15.18
N ARG A 100 19.20 2.17 -15.99
CA ARG A 100 18.29 1.60 -17.00
C ARG A 100 18.98 0.63 -17.97
N PRO A 101 20.16 0.95 -18.59
CA PRO A 101 20.84 0.03 -19.49
C PRO A 101 21.23 -1.29 -18.84
N VAL A 102 21.65 -1.25 -17.58
CA VAL A 102 22.01 -2.46 -16.80
C VAL A 102 20.79 -3.37 -16.61
N CYS A 103 19.64 -2.80 -16.24
CA CYS A 103 18.39 -3.55 -16.13
C CYS A 103 17.96 -4.17 -17.47
N GLN A 104 18.09 -3.43 -18.56
CA GLN A 104 17.78 -3.92 -19.91
C GLN A 104 18.69 -5.07 -20.33
N GLN A 105 19.99 -4.95 -20.07
CA GLN A 105 20.94 -6.01 -20.35
C GLN A 105 20.59 -7.29 -19.57
N ILE A 106 20.41 -7.19 -18.25
CA ILE A 106 20.04 -8.34 -17.41
C ILE A 106 18.75 -8.99 -17.91
N ALA A 107 17.73 -8.20 -18.22
CA ALA A 107 16.47 -8.73 -18.75
C ALA A 107 16.67 -9.49 -20.08
N THR A 108 17.53 -8.98 -20.96
CA THR A 108 17.84 -9.62 -22.25
C THR A 108 18.64 -10.92 -22.07
N GLU A 109 19.52 -10.99 -21.07
CA GLU A 109 20.31 -12.20 -20.77
C GLU A 109 19.48 -13.31 -20.12
N LEU A 110 18.35 -12.97 -19.48
CA LEU A 110 17.46 -13.92 -18.81
C LEU A 110 16.33 -14.45 -19.70
N LEU A 111 16.08 -13.86 -20.88
CA LEU A 111 15.07 -14.27 -21.86
C LEU A 111 15.66 -15.17 -22.95
#